data_253430279359831d594fd64e855d09a6
#
_entry.id   253430279359831d594fd64e855d09a6
#
_cell.length_a   1.000
_cell.length_b   1.000
_cell.length_c   1.000
_cell.angle_alpha   90.00
_cell.angle_beta   90.00
_cell.angle_gamma   90.00
#
_symmetry.space_group_name_H-M   'P 1'
#
loop_
_entity.id
_entity.type
_entity.pdbx_description
1 polymer ?
#
loop_
_entity_poly.entity_id
_entity_poly.type
_entity_poly.pdbx_seq_one_letter_code
_entity_poly.pdbx_strand_id
1 'polypeptide(L)'
;MIRFGPSGIPLSCKGRTLEDGIKDVHKLGLNAFEVQFLRPKVRTRPVEEEEVGLKAKEVPGKFVIGVNKGREYREIFVDDLDKELRRGDMLHSITGGVAEEFFKFSRLARLSKELDVKMSLHTPYYIELSEKDSEPLEKSKRAFKYGAVMADQLDAGTIITHLGLKKEDQTEEYLEDSAVENLRDLRDWISENCDTDMKIGLETQTGEAVFGNLDETLEVCSQVSGTVPVINFAHIKAEEEYPLEDEEDFAEIFEMCKKFVSDEYYITFSGVEKRRRDECRLTPIKRGDLQFEDLVYHLIKTDENVTIISTSPLKEHDAMYMRVIFERIYSREIGKELRREDE
;
A
#
# COMPACT_ATOMS: atom_id res chain seq x y z
N MET A 1 -6.17 2.56 18.58
CA MET A 1 -5.25 1.37 18.46
C MET A 1 -4.13 1.71 17.49
N ILE A 2 -2.86 1.41 17.83
CA ILE A 2 -1.72 1.70 16.96
C ILE A 2 -1.04 0.40 16.53
N ARG A 3 -0.80 0.25 15.22
CA ARG A 3 -0.14 -0.87 14.59
C ARG A 3 1.18 -0.44 13.96
N PHE A 4 2.18 -1.31 14.07
CA PHE A 4 3.51 -1.08 13.49
C PHE A 4 3.91 -2.22 12.58
N GLY A 5 4.51 -1.90 11.44
CA GLY A 5 4.99 -2.89 10.49
C GLY A 5 6.02 -2.39 9.48
N PRO A 6 6.68 -3.31 8.78
CA PRO A 6 7.60 -2.98 7.69
C PRO A 6 6.89 -2.87 6.34
N SER A 7 7.46 -2.08 5.45
CA SER A 7 7.19 -2.12 4.02
C SER A 7 8.01 -3.24 3.36
N GLY A 8 7.31 -4.28 2.92
CA GLY A 8 7.90 -5.49 2.32
C GLY A 8 8.45 -6.48 3.35
N ILE A 9 8.86 -7.65 2.84
CA ILE A 9 9.38 -8.75 3.68
C ILE A 9 10.55 -8.26 4.54
N PRO A 10 10.54 -8.58 5.87
CA PRO A 10 11.62 -8.22 6.78
C PRO A 10 13.01 -8.66 6.28
N LEU A 11 14.03 -7.87 6.57
CA LEU A 11 15.43 -8.20 6.23
C LEU A 11 15.92 -9.43 7.00
N SER A 12 15.43 -9.62 8.22
CA SER A 12 15.73 -10.77 9.08
C SER A 12 15.09 -12.07 8.59
N CYS A 13 14.07 -11.98 7.74
CA CYS A 13 13.31 -13.13 7.26
C CYS A 13 14.15 -14.04 6.36
N LYS A 14 14.38 -15.28 6.78
CA LYS A 14 15.26 -16.22 6.08
C LYS A 14 14.61 -16.85 4.85
N GLY A 15 13.33 -17.21 4.93
CA GLY A 15 12.60 -17.90 3.87
C GLY A 15 12.18 -17.00 2.71
N ARG A 16 11.99 -15.69 2.96
CA ARG A 16 11.59 -14.66 1.99
C ARG A 16 10.29 -14.92 1.23
N THR A 17 9.43 -15.78 1.78
CA THR A 17 8.05 -15.95 1.32
C THR A 17 7.11 -15.01 2.08
N LEU A 18 5.90 -14.79 1.57
CA LEU A 18 4.87 -14.04 2.31
C LEU A 18 4.54 -14.72 3.65
N GLU A 19 4.44 -16.05 3.65
CA GLU A 19 4.18 -16.81 4.88
C GLU A 19 5.26 -16.59 5.94
N ASP A 20 6.53 -16.65 5.52
CA ASP A 20 7.65 -16.37 6.42
C ASP A 20 7.63 -14.92 6.91
N GLY A 21 7.29 -13.97 6.02
CA GLY A 21 7.17 -12.55 6.36
C GLY A 21 6.11 -12.29 7.42
N ILE A 22 4.90 -12.84 7.27
CA ILE A 22 3.80 -12.71 8.25
C ILE A 22 4.24 -13.27 9.61
N LYS A 23 4.83 -14.48 9.62
CA LYS A 23 5.32 -15.11 10.85
C LYS A 23 6.45 -14.33 11.51
N ASP A 24 7.34 -13.75 10.72
CA ASP A 24 8.47 -12.99 11.24
C ASP A 24 8.01 -11.65 11.83
N VAL A 25 7.12 -10.93 11.14
CA VAL A 25 6.47 -9.71 11.65
C VAL A 25 5.83 -9.97 13.01
N HIS A 26 5.03 -11.03 13.15
CA HIS A 26 4.42 -11.41 14.43
C HIS A 26 5.46 -11.73 15.51
N LYS A 27 6.51 -12.52 15.19
CA LYS A 27 7.58 -12.87 16.15
C LYS A 27 8.36 -11.66 16.64
N LEU A 28 8.52 -10.64 15.82
CA LEU A 28 9.13 -9.37 16.18
C LEU A 28 8.22 -8.47 17.02
N GLY A 29 7.00 -8.95 17.32
CA GLY A 29 5.99 -8.22 18.07
C GLY A 29 5.36 -7.08 17.25
N LEU A 30 5.51 -7.09 15.94
CA LEU A 30 4.85 -6.16 15.02
C LEU A 30 3.49 -6.73 14.60
N ASN A 31 2.57 -5.86 14.17
CA ASN A 31 1.19 -6.25 13.88
C ASN A 31 0.59 -5.57 12.63
N ALA A 32 1.45 -5.06 11.75
CA ALA A 32 1.10 -4.61 10.40
C ALA A 32 2.14 -5.11 9.40
N PHE A 33 1.72 -5.35 8.17
CA PHE A 33 2.63 -5.76 7.10
C PHE A 33 2.14 -5.23 5.75
N GLU A 34 2.91 -4.32 5.15
CA GLU A 34 2.66 -3.84 3.81
C GLU A 34 3.35 -4.74 2.78
N VAL A 35 2.56 -5.45 1.99
CA VAL A 35 3.05 -6.32 0.91
C VAL A 35 3.44 -5.47 -0.30
N GLN A 36 4.68 -5.56 -0.73
CA GLN A 36 5.20 -4.84 -1.89
C GLN A 36 4.99 -5.65 -3.16
N PHE A 37 4.08 -5.22 -4.02
CA PHE A 37 3.83 -5.81 -5.33
C PHE A 37 4.74 -5.21 -6.38
N LEU A 38 6.03 -5.55 -6.33
CA LEU A 38 7.04 -5.00 -7.21
C LEU A 38 7.15 -5.79 -8.52
N ARG A 39 7.17 -5.09 -9.67
CA ARG A 39 7.52 -5.60 -11.00
C ARG A 39 6.85 -6.92 -11.38
N PRO A 40 5.52 -6.97 -11.45
CA PRO A 40 4.83 -8.17 -11.90
C PRO A 40 5.29 -8.57 -13.29
N LYS A 41 5.54 -9.86 -13.48
CA LYS A 41 5.82 -10.43 -14.80
C LYS A 41 4.68 -11.34 -15.15
N VAL A 42 4.05 -11.10 -16.28
CA VAL A 42 3.02 -11.99 -16.82
C VAL A 42 3.68 -12.97 -17.76
N ARG A 43 3.39 -14.25 -17.55
CA ARG A 43 3.73 -15.34 -18.48
C ARG A 43 2.47 -15.87 -19.10
N THR A 44 2.51 -16.04 -20.43
CA THR A 44 1.44 -16.64 -21.21
C THR A 44 1.92 -17.98 -21.73
N ARG A 45 1.10 -19.03 -21.56
CA ARG A 45 1.37 -20.36 -22.08
C ARG A 45 0.06 -21.09 -22.42
N PRO A 46 0.09 -22.10 -23.32
CA PRO A 46 -1.06 -22.96 -23.51
C PRO A 46 -1.38 -23.78 -22.26
N VAL A 47 -2.65 -24.15 -22.11
CA VAL A 47 -3.11 -25.11 -21.10
C VAL A 47 -2.49 -26.48 -21.37
N GLU A 48 -1.92 -27.10 -20.35
CA GLU A 48 -1.36 -28.46 -20.40
C GLU A 48 -2.48 -29.49 -20.32
N GLU A 49 -2.24 -30.71 -20.84
CA GLU A 49 -3.27 -31.80 -20.86
C GLU A 49 -3.79 -32.13 -19.45
N GLU A 50 -2.93 -32.08 -18.45
CA GLU A 50 -3.26 -32.38 -17.04
C GLU A 50 -4.09 -31.26 -16.38
N GLU A 51 -4.11 -30.09 -16.98
CA GLU A 51 -4.85 -28.91 -16.49
C GLU A 51 -6.25 -28.79 -17.14
N VAL A 52 -6.51 -29.58 -18.20
CA VAL A 52 -7.82 -29.57 -18.88
C VAL A 52 -8.91 -30.08 -17.91
N GLY A 53 -9.95 -29.26 -17.72
CA GLY A 53 -11.04 -29.54 -16.79
C GLY A 53 -10.83 -28.95 -15.39
N LEU A 54 -9.63 -28.43 -15.06
CA LEU A 54 -9.43 -27.62 -13.85
C LEU A 54 -10.02 -26.23 -14.04
N LYS A 55 -10.39 -25.59 -12.95
CA LYS A 55 -10.65 -24.16 -12.94
C LYS A 55 -9.33 -23.37 -12.99
N ALA A 56 -9.33 -22.18 -13.57
CA ALA A 56 -8.12 -21.35 -13.68
C ALA A 56 -7.46 -21.10 -12.32
N LYS A 57 -8.26 -20.87 -11.25
CA LYS A 57 -7.78 -20.69 -9.88
C LYS A 57 -7.20 -21.97 -9.23
N GLU A 58 -7.45 -23.13 -9.80
CA GLU A 58 -6.98 -24.43 -9.29
C GLU A 58 -5.64 -24.85 -9.88
N VAL A 59 -5.09 -24.09 -10.84
CA VAL A 59 -3.81 -24.41 -11.48
C VAL A 59 -2.66 -24.37 -10.48
N PRO A 60 -1.98 -25.47 -10.20
CA PRO A 60 -0.94 -25.53 -9.18
C PRO A 60 0.27 -24.64 -9.53
N GLY A 61 0.85 -24.02 -8.50
CA GLY A 61 2.08 -23.22 -8.62
C GLY A 61 1.94 -21.94 -9.44
N LYS A 62 0.71 -21.49 -9.74
CA LYS A 62 0.44 -20.33 -10.58
C LYS A 62 -0.62 -19.42 -9.97
N PHE A 63 -0.37 -18.11 -10.04
CA PHE A 63 -1.41 -17.11 -9.84
C PHE A 63 -1.96 -16.72 -11.21
N VAL A 64 -2.98 -17.45 -11.65
CA VAL A 64 -3.63 -17.20 -12.94
C VAL A 64 -4.51 -15.96 -12.82
N ILE A 65 -4.34 -15.04 -13.75
CA ILE A 65 -5.06 -13.76 -13.83
C ILE A 65 -5.96 -13.66 -15.06
N GLY A 66 -5.91 -14.64 -15.95
CA GLY A 66 -6.73 -14.65 -17.15
C GLY A 66 -6.55 -15.89 -17.99
N VAL A 67 -7.56 -16.15 -18.81
CA VAL A 67 -7.61 -17.24 -19.78
C VAL A 67 -8.14 -16.71 -21.12
N ASN A 68 -7.39 -16.89 -22.21
CA ASN A 68 -7.83 -16.50 -23.54
C ASN A 68 -8.32 -17.69 -24.32
N LYS A 69 -9.37 -17.47 -25.12
CA LYS A 69 -9.79 -18.36 -26.18
C LYS A 69 -9.42 -17.78 -27.56
N GLY A 70 -8.69 -18.55 -28.36
CA GLY A 70 -8.40 -18.21 -29.75
C GLY A 70 -7.41 -17.05 -29.90
N ARG A 71 -7.52 -16.30 -31.03
CA ARG A 71 -6.58 -15.25 -31.43
C ARG A 71 -6.87 -13.87 -30.81
N GLU A 72 -8.03 -13.67 -30.23
CA GLU A 72 -8.37 -12.41 -29.59
C GLU A 72 -7.84 -12.41 -28.14
N TYR A 73 -6.91 -11.52 -27.88
CA TYR A 73 -6.45 -11.20 -26.56
C TYR A 73 -7.56 -10.46 -25.80
N ARG A 74 -8.25 -11.15 -24.92
CA ARG A 74 -9.06 -10.52 -23.88
C ARG A 74 -8.38 -10.80 -22.55
N GLU A 75 -7.95 -9.76 -21.86
CA GLU A 75 -7.63 -9.90 -20.46
C GLU A 75 -8.92 -10.22 -19.71
N ILE A 76 -8.99 -11.43 -19.21
CA ILE A 76 -10.12 -11.90 -18.45
C ILE A 76 -9.67 -11.93 -17.00
N PHE A 77 -10.11 -10.92 -16.25
CA PHE A 77 -9.93 -10.87 -14.81
C PHE A 77 -11.01 -11.73 -14.13
N VAL A 78 -10.92 -11.90 -12.86
CA VAL A 78 -11.72 -12.59 -11.83
C VAL A 78 -12.90 -13.46 -12.28
N ASP A 79 -13.81 -12.98 -13.10
CA ASP A 79 -15.00 -13.72 -13.57
C ASP A 79 -14.70 -15.05 -14.30
N ASP A 80 -13.51 -15.16 -14.86
CA ASP A 80 -13.11 -16.37 -15.58
C ASP A 80 -12.18 -17.30 -14.78
N LEU A 81 -11.80 -16.92 -13.55
CA LEU A 81 -11.00 -17.80 -12.67
C LEU A 81 -11.75 -19.06 -12.26
N ASP A 82 -13.08 -19.05 -12.25
CA ASP A 82 -13.94 -20.21 -12.02
C ASP A 82 -14.25 -21.01 -13.28
N LYS A 83 -13.80 -20.55 -14.43
CA LYS A 83 -14.02 -21.24 -15.69
C LYS A 83 -13.15 -22.47 -15.84
N GLU A 84 -13.76 -23.57 -16.30
CA GLU A 84 -13.02 -24.77 -16.67
C GLU A 84 -12.10 -24.52 -17.86
N LEU A 85 -10.85 -24.92 -17.73
CA LEU A 85 -9.83 -24.86 -18.76
C LEU A 85 -10.10 -25.88 -19.85
N ARG A 86 -9.90 -25.46 -21.10
CA ARG A 86 -10.09 -26.31 -22.27
C ARG A 86 -8.79 -26.43 -23.05
N ARG A 87 -8.68 -27.50 -23.81
CA ARG A 87 -7.59 -27.69 -24.76
C ARG A 87 -7.54 -26.49 -25.75
N GLY A 88 -6.36 -25.86 -25.85
CA GLY A 88 -6.14 -24.73 -26.72
C GLY A 88 -6.38 -23.36 -26.06
N ASP A 89 -6.81 -23.31 -24.79
CA ASP A 89 -6.82 -22.09 -24.02
C ASP A 89 -5.39 -21.64 -23.69
N MET A 90 -5.21 -20.32 -23.56
CA MET A 90 -3.94 -19.69 -23.16
C MET A 90 -4.09 -19.15 -21.74
N LEU A 91 -3.23 -19.59 -20.84
CA LEU A 91 -3.18 -19.11 -19.46
C LEU A 91 -2.26 -17.89 -19.33
N HIS A 92 -2.74 -16.87 -18.63
CA HIS A 92 -1.93 -15.74 -18.18
C HIS A 92 -1.72 -15.84 -16.68
N SER A 93 -0.47 -15.88 -16.24
CA SER A 93 -0.15 -15.98 -14.82
C SER A 93 0.92 -14.99 -14.42
N ILE A 94 0.76 -14.42 -13.22
CA ILE A 94 1.80 -13.61 -12.59
C ILE A 94 2.87 -14.55 -12.06
N THR A 95 4.13 -14.18 -12.28
CA THR A 95 5.30 -14.91 -11.82
C THR A 95 6.29 -13.98 -11.14
N GLY A 96 6.92 -14.48 -10.07
CA GLY A 96 7.95 -13.75 -9.31
C GLY A 96 7.37 -12.83 -8.24
N GLY A 97 8.23 -12.31 -7.40
CA GLY A 97 7.86 -11.46 -6.28
C GLY A 97 6.98 -12.19 -5.26
N VAL A 98 5.86 -11.58 -4.92
CA VAL A 98 4.88 -12.10 -3.94
C VAL A 98 3.84 -13.04 -4.57
N ALA A 99 3.92 -13.31 -5.88
CA ALA A 99 2.94 -14.16 -6.56
C ALA A 99 3.06 -15.62 -6.11
N GLU A 100 2.00 -16.12 -5.51
CA GLU A 100 1.84 -17.49 -5.02
C GLU A 100 0.70 -18.19 -5.80
N GLU A 101 0.39 -19.43 -5.45
CA GLU A 101 -0.84 -20.07 -5.93
C GLU A 101 -2.07 -19.38 -5.37
N PHE A 102 -3.16 -19.31 -6.14
CA PHE A 102 -4.39 -18.62 -5.73
C PHE A 102 -4.86 -19.08 -4.33
N PHE A 103 -4.91 -20.38 -4.07
CA PHE A 103 -5.32 -20.90 -2.76
C PHE A 103 -4.37 -20.58 -1.61
N LYS A 104 -3.11 -20.31 -1.89
CA LYS A 104 -2.16 -19.89 -0.85
C LYS A 104 -2.52 -18.54 -0.27
N PHE A 105 -3.02 -17.60 -1.08
CA PHE A 105 -3.42 -16.29 -0.58
C PHE A 105 -4.51 -16.38 0.49
N SER A 106 -5.56 -17.15 0.27
CA SER A 106 -6.63 -17.36 1.27
C SER A 106 -6.12 -18.00 2.57
N ARG A 107 -5.10 -18.87 2.47
CA ARG A 107 -4.42 -19.43 3.64
C ARG A 107 -3.58 -18.38 4.36
N LEU A 108 -2.89 -17.51 3.60
CA LEU A 108 -2.10 -16.42 4.16
C LEU A 108 -2.98 -15.37 4.85
N ALA A 109 -4.15 -15.06 4.28
CA ALA A 109 -5.15 -14.20 4.91
C ALA A 109 -5.62 -14.75 6.27
N ARG A 110 -5.88 -16.06 6.36
CA ARG A 110 -6.21 -16.69 7.65
C ARG A 110 -5.06 -16.62 8.65
N LEU A 111 -3.85 -16.94 8.19
CA LEU A 111 -2.66 -16.88 9.04
C LEU A 111 -2.42 -15.46 9.58
N SER A 112 -2.58 -14.43 8.75
CA SER A 112 -2.41 -13.04 9.20
C SER A 112 -3.44 -12.65 10.27
N LYS A 113 -4.70 -13.07 10.12
CA LYS A 113 -5.75 -12.87 11.14
C LYS A 113 -5.45 -13.64 12.44
N GLU A 114 -5.03 -14.90 12.33
CA GLU A 114 -4.68 -15.71 13.52
C GLU A 114 -3.50 -15.12 14.31
N LEU A 115 -2.57 -14.45 13.62
CA LEU A 115 -1.41 -13.81 14.22
C LEU A 115 -1.61 -12.32 14.54
N ASP A 116 -2.80 -11.77 14.34
CA ASP A 116 -3.10 -10.33 14.45
C ASP A 116 -2.12 -9.45 13.66
N VAL A 117 -1.83 -9.81 12.42
CA VAL A 117 -1.01 -9.02 11.49
C VAL A 117 -1.92 -8.43 10.42
N LYS A 118 -2.18 -7.12 10.48
CA LYS A 118 -2.98 -6.41 9.48
C LYS A 118 -2.19 -6.30 8.18
N MET A 119 -2.84 -6.71 7.07
CA MET A 119 -2.23 -6.69 5.75
C MET A 119 -2.68 -5.48 4.95
N SER A 120 -1.78 -4.92 4.17
CA SER A 120 -2.03 -3.98 3.09
C SER A 120 -1.19 -4.39 1.88
N LEU A 121 -1.52 -3.87 0.70
CA LEU A 121 -0.74 -4.14 -0.51
C LEU A 121 -0.39 -2.84 -1.22
N HIS A 122 0.89 -2.63 -1.49
CA HIS A 122 1.37 -1.50 -2.27
C HIS A 122 1.58 -1.92 -3.72
N THR A 123 0.97 -1.19 -4.65
CA THR A 123 1.12 -1.39 -6.11
C THR A 123 2.54 -1.05 -6.57
N PRO A 124 2.92 -1.42 -7.80
CA PRO A 124 4.20 -1.01 -8.34
C PRO A 124 4.35 0.52 -8.37
N TYR A 125 5.53 1.00 -8.00
CA TYR A 125 5.84 2.44 -7.93
C TYR A 125 5.84 3.16 -9.28
N TYR A 126 5.76 2.43 -10.41
CA TYR A 126 5.64 3.01 -11.76
C TYR A 126 4.20 3.28 -12.20
N ILE A 127 3.24 3.18 -11.29
CA ILE A 127 1.84 3.49 -11.58
C ILE A 127 1.72 4.96 -12.03
N GLU A 128 0.97 5.16 -13.12
CA GLU A 128 0.73 6.44 -13.77
C GLU A 128 -0.77 6.56 -14.01
N LEU A 129 -1.47 7.29 -13.12
CA LEU A 129 -2.93 7.48 -13.17
C LEU A 129 -3.32 8.90 -13.61
N SER A 130 -2.35 9.82 -13.67
CA SER A 130 -2.56 11.21 -14.09
C SER A 130 -2.50 11.44 -15.62
N GLU A 131 -2.65 10.37 -16.38
CA GLU A 131 -2.62 10.36 -17.85
C GLU A 131 -3.98 9.99 -18.44
N LYS A 132 -4.20 10.38 -19.72
CA LYS A 132 -5.34 9.95 -20.53
C LYS A 132 -4.84 9.21 -21.78
N ASP A 133 -5.55 8.15 -22.16
CA ASP A 133 -5.37 7.42 -23.44
C ASP A 133 -3.91 7.08 -23.79
N SER A 134 -3.12 6.66 -22.80
CA SER A 134 -1.71 6.36 -22.99
C SER A 134 -1.36 4.89 -22.69
N GLU A 135 -0.32 4.36 -23.35
CA GLU A 135 0.17 3.01 -23.07
C GLU A 135 0.68 2.86 -21.60
N PRO A 136 1.34 3.87 -20.99
CA PRO A 136 1.67 3.85 -19.56
C PRO A 136 0.45 3.73 -18.65
N LEU A 137 -0.64 4.46 -18.94
CA LEU A 137 -1.89 4.36 -18.20
C LEU A 137 -2.48 2.95 -18.26
N GLU A 138 -2.57 2.35 -19.44
CA GLU A 138 -3.10 1.00 -19.60
C GLU A 138 -2.29 -0.04 -18.84
N LYS A 139 -0.97 0.09 -18.85
CA LYS A 139 -0.08 -0.75 -18.04
C LYS A 139 -0.29 -0.54 -16.53
N SER A 140 -0.52 0.69 -16.11
CA SER A 140 -0.77 1.07 -14.73
C SER A 140 -2.10 0.52 -14.23
N LYS A 141 -3.19 0.73 -14.96
CA LYS A 141 -4.51 0.17 -14.66
C LYS A 141 -4.46 -1.36 -14.55
N ARG A 142 -3.75 -2.02 -15.46
CA ARG A 142 -3.54 -3.46 -15.44
C ARG A 142 -2.77 -3.93 -14.21
N ALA A 143 -1.66 -3.29 -13.90
CA ALA A 143 -0.85 -3.64 -12.73
C ALA A 143 -1.60 -3.39 -11.43
N PHE A 144 -2.39 -2.31 -11.35
CA PHE A 144 -3.28 -2.03 -10.22
C PHE A 144 -4.33 -3.14 -10.05
N LYS A 145 -5.03 -3.53 -11.11
CA LYS A 145 -6.03 -4.60 -11.07
C LYS A 145 -5.44 -5.93 -10.59
N TYR A 146 -4.23 -6.28 -11.02
CA TYR A 146 -3.53 -7.46 -10.50
C TYR A 146 -3.26 -7.35 -9.01
N GLY A 147 -2.83 -6.17 -8.55
CA GLY A 147 -2.65 -5.88 -7.13
C GLY A 147 -3.96 -6.00 -6.36
N ALA A 148 -5.06 -5.47 -6.90
CA ALA A 148 -6.38 -5.53 -6.27
C ALA A 148 -6.87 -6.96 -6.07
N VAL A 149 -6.74 -7.84 -7.07
CA VAL A 149 -7.08 -9.27 -6.91
C VAL A 149 -6.23 -9.93 -5.82
N MET A 150 -4.93 -9.62 -5.77
CA MET A 150 -4.06 -10.18 -4.72
C MET A 150 -4.40 -9.63 -3.34
N ALA A 151 -4.71 -8.32 -3.24
CA ALA A 151 -5.14 -7.68 -2.02
C ALA A 151 -6.46 -8.28 -1.51
N ASP A 152 -7.43 -8.50 -2.40
CA ASP A 152 -8.68 -9.17 -2.10
C ASP A 152 -8.45 -10.56 -1.51
N GLN A 153 -7.65 -11.39 -2.16
CA GLN A 153 -7.35 -12.74 -1.69
C GLN A 153 -6.52 -12.78 -0.39
N LEU A 154 -5.77 -11.73 -0.10
CA LEU A 154 -5.04 -11.55 1.16
C LEU A 154 -5.92 -10.94 2.27
N ASP A 155 -7.16 -10.54 1.96
CA ASP A 155 -8.02 -9.76 2.85
C ASP A 155 -7.30 -8.49 3.34
N ALA A 156 -6.58 -7.85 2.43
CA ALA A 156 -5.90 -6.58 2.67
C ALA A 156 -6.90 -5.43 2.59
N GLY A 157 -7.12 -4.73 3.70
CA GLY A 157 -8.13 -3.67 3.78
C GLY A 157 -7.80 -2.41 2.97
N THR A 158 -6.55 -2.29 2.49
CA THR A 158 -6.09 -1.13 1.72
C THR A 158 -5.12 -1.56 0.62
N ILE A 159 -5.40 -1.09 -0.61
CA ILE A 159 -4.44 -1.14 -1.72
C ILE A 159 -3.85 0.25 -1.92
N ILE A 160 -2.53 0.37 -1.81
CA ILE A 160 -1.82 1.64 -1.84
C ILE A 160 -1.25 1.88 -3.23
N THR A 161 -1.38 3.10 -3.72
CA THR A 161 -0.89 3.50 -5.04
C THR A 161 -0.42 4.95 -5.07
N HIS A 162 0.29 5.31 -6.13
CA HIS A 162 0.69 6.67 -6.47
C HIS A 162 -0.24 7.26 -7.52
N LEU A 163 -0.26 8.61 -7.65
CA LEU A 163 -1.03 9.28 -8.69
C LEU A 163 -0.28 9.31 -10.03
N GLY A 164 0.98 9.72 -10.05
CA GLY A 164 1.76 9.72 -11.27
C GLY A 164 2.82 10.81 -11.37
N LEU A 165 3.19 11.15 -12.61
CA LEU A 165 4.23 12.13 -12.91
C LEU A 165 3.64 13.38 -13.59
N LYS A 166 4.27 14.53 -13.31
CA LYS A 166 4.01 15.80 -14.01
C LYS A 166 4.88 15.86 -15.27
N LYS A 167 4.30 16.23 -16.41
CA LYS A 167 5.02 16.53 -17.65
C LYS A 167 4.95 18.01 -17.95
N GLU A 168 5.95 18.54 -18.65
CA GLU A 168 6.08 19.98 -18.93
C GLU A 168 4.88 20.61 -19.65
N ASP A 169 4.12 19.82 -20.40
CA ASP A 169 2.97 20.27 -21.21
C ASP A 169 1.61 20.02 -20.54
N GLN A 170 1.58 19.52 -19.31
CA GLN A 170 0.36 19.22 -18.57
C GLN A 170 0.05 20.29 -17.53
N THR A 171 -1.23 20.65 -17.41
CA THR A 171 -1.74 21.53 -16.36
C THR A 171 -2.13 20.73 -15.12
N GLU A 172 -2.17 21.34 -13.97
CA GLU A 172 -2.64 20.70 -12.72
C GLU A 172 -4.08 20.19 -12.88
N GLU A 173 -4.98 20.97 -13.47
CA GLU A 173 -6.35 20.58 -13.77
C GLU A 173 -6.41 19.30 -14.64
N TYR A 174 -5.54 19.20 -15.67
CA TYR A 174 -5.47 18.00 -16.51
C TYR A 174 -5.03 16.77 -15.71
N LEU A 175 -4.02 16.89 -14.85
CA LEU A 175 -3.50 15.80 -14.02
C LEU A 175 -4.55 15.32 -13.01
N GLU A 176 -5.20 16.27 -12.34
CA GLU A 176 -6.27 16.01 -11.37
C GLU A 176 -7.47 15.32 -12.03
N ASP A 177 -8.03 15.91 -13.09
CA ASP A 177 -9.16 15.33 -13.83
C ASP A 177 -8.86 13.91 -14.32
N SER A 178 -7.64 13.70 -14.82
CA SER A 178 -7.20 12.39 -15.32
C SER A 178 -7.11 11.37 -14.19
N ALA A 179 -6.51 11.75 -13.05
CA ALA A 179 -6.39 10.89 -11.88
C ALA A 179 -7.76 10.52 -11.30
N VAL A 180 -8.65 11.51 -11.19
CA VAL A 180 -10.03 11.32 -10.70
C VAL A 180 -10.82 10.36 -11.60
N GLU A 181 -10.77 10.54 -12.91
CA GLU A 181 -11.45 9.66 -13.88
C GLU A 181 -10.91 8.22 -13.77
N ASN A 182 -9.59 8.05 -13.78
CA ASN A 182 -8.96 6.74 -13.72
C ASN A 182 -9.19 6.03 -12.39
N LEU A 183 -9.21 6.76 -11.27
CA LEU A 183 -9.49 6.18 -9.96
C LEU A 183 -10.96 5.76 -9.81
N ARG A 184 -11.91 6.52 -10.38
CA ARG A 184 -13.31 6.11 -10.45
C ARG A 184 -13.47 4.81 -11.21
N ASP A 185 -12.86 4.70 -12.39
CA ASP A 185 -12.85 3.45 -13.17
C ASP A 185 -12.28 2.27 -12.37
N LEU A 186 -11.19 2.48 -11.65
CA LEU A 186 -10.58 1.44 -10.83
C LEU A 186 -11.42 1.09 -9.60
N ARG A 187 -12.09 2.07 -8.99
CA ARG A 187 -13.00 1.85 -7.87
C ARG A 187 -14.23 1.05 -8.30
N ASP A 188 -14.84 1.41 -9.43
CA ASP A 188 -15.96 0.68 -10.01
C ASP A 188 -15.54 -0.76 -10.33
N TRP A 189 -14.37 -0.93 -10.94
CA TRP A 189 -13.83 -2.26 -11.22
C TRP A 189 -13.61 -3.10 -9.94
N ILE A 190 -13.08 -2.51 -8.85
CA ILE A 190 -12.94 -3.21 -7.56
C ILE A 190 -14.30 -3.66 -7.06
N SER A 191 -15.32 -2.78 -7.08
CA SER A 191 -16.66 -3.11 -6.58
C SER A 191 -17.35 -4.21 -7.36
N GLU A 192 -17.01 -4.39 -8.63
CA GLU A 192 -17.54 -5.42 -9.51
C GLU A 192 -16.79 -6.76 -9.43
N ASN A 193 -15.51 -6.73 -9.06
CA ASN A 193 -14.61 -7.88 -9.25
C ASN A 193 -13.92 -8.38 -7.96
N CYS A 194 -14.04 -7.68 -6.85
CA CYS A 194 -13.45 -8.06 -5.57
C CYS A 194 -14.53 -8.26 -4.51
N ASP A 195 -14.32 -9.23 -3.63
CA ASP A 195 -15.24 -9.54 -2.54
C ASP A 195 -15.03 -8.62 -1.32
N THR A 196 -13.85 -8.06 -1.15
CA THR A 196 -13.49 -7.18 -0.04
C THR A 196 -13.79 -5.73 -0.36
N ASP A 197 -14.38 -5.00 0.62
CA ASP A 197 -14.51 -3.54 0.54
C ASP A 197 -13.18 -2.87 0.87
N MET A 198 -12.18 -3.04 -0.02
CA MET A 198 -10.88 -2.43 0.16
C MET A 198 -10.89 -0.94 -0.20
N LYS A 199 -10.15 -0.14 0.55
CA LYS A 199 -9.89 1.28 0.26
C LYS A 199 -8.72 1.42 -0.70
N ILE A 200 -8.79 2.43 -1.57
CA ILE A 200 -7.63 2.83 -2.38
C ILE A 200 -6.86 3.89 -1.59
N GLY A 201 -5.69 3.53 -1.10
CA GLY A 201 -4.77 4.45 -0.43
C GLY A 201 -3.95 5.24 -1.44
N LEU A 202 -4.04 6.57 -1.42
CA LEU A 202 -3.22 7.45 -2.25
C LEU A 202 -2.04 7.93 -1.42
N GLU A 203 -0.83 7.44 -1.71
CA GLU A 203 0.37 7.79 -0.95
C GLU A 203 0.90 9.15 -1.39
N THR A 204 1.08 10.07 -0.41
CA THR A 204 1.68 11.37 -0.66
C THR A 204 3.11 11.24 -1.15
N GLN A 205 3.44 11.98 -2.18
CA GLN A 205 4.72 11.96 -2.88
C GLN A 205 5.45 13.31 -2.77
N THR A 206 6.69 13.37 -3.21
CA THR A 206 7.49 14.59 -3.26
C THR A 206 8.32 14.66 -4.54
N GLY A 207 8.57 15.87 -5.01
CA GLY A 207 9.44 16.18 -6.14
C GLY A 207 8.75 16.95 -7.27
N GLU A 208 9.49 17.86 -7.93
CA GLU A 208 8.97 18.73 -8.99
C GLU A 208 8.25 17.98 -10.14
N ALA A 209 8.73 16.77 -10.46
CA ALA A 209 8.19 15.95 -11.54
C ALA A 209 7.11 14.95 -11.08
N VAL A 210 6.59 15.08 -9.86
CA VAL A 210 5.61 14.13 -9.29
C VAL A 210 4.30 14.84 -9.04
N PHE A 211 3.19 14.20 -9.39
CA PHE A 211 1.84 14.59 -9.03
C PHE A 211 1.37 13.72 -7.86
N GLY A 212 1.01 14.34 -6.76
CA GLY A 212 0.56 13.67 -5.54
C GLY A 212 1.24 14.16 -4.26
N ASN A 213 1.57 15.46 -4.15
CA ASN A 213 1.89 16.05 -2.86
C ASN A 213 0.66 15.99 -1.92
N LEU A 214 0.75 16.48 -0.71
CA LEU A 214 -0.34 16.38 0.26
C LEU A 214 -1.63 17.03 -0.27
N ASP A 215 -1.57 18.26 -0.75
CA ASP A 215 -2.75 19.02 -1.20
C ASP A 215 -3.39 18.38 -2.44
N GLU A 216 -2.58 18.01 -3.43
CA GLU A 216 -3.02 17.30 -4.63
C GLU A 216 -3.69 15.95 -4.29
N THR A 217 -3.11 15.22 -3.33
CA THR A 217 -3.67 13.94 -2.86
C THR A 217 -5.01 14.13 -2.17
N LEU A 218 -5.13 15.15 -1.30
CA LEU A 218 -6.38 15.45 -0.60
C LEU A 218 -7.46 15.96 -1.56
N GLU A 219 -7.10 16.74 -2.59
CA GLU A 219 -8.05 17.20 -3.61
C GLU A 219 -8.61 16.01 -4.40
N VAL A 220 -7.76 15.08 -4.86
CA VAL A 220 -8.21 13.86 -5.53
C VAL A 220 -9.08 13.00 -4.59
N CYS A 221 -8.70 12.83 -3.32
CA CYS A 221 -9.52 12.12 -2.33
C CYS A 221 -10.90 12.76 -2.14
N SER A 222 -11.01 14.10 -2.29
CA SER A 222 -12.28 14.81 -2.14
C SER A 222 -13.29 14.45 -3.23
N GLN A 223 -12.82 14.01 -4.39
CA GLN A 223 -13.61 13.77 -5.58
C GLN A 223 -13.90 12.29 -5.87
N VAL A 224 -13.16 11.37 -5.22
CA VAL A 224 -13.31 9.92 -5.45
C VAL A 224 -13.66 9.19 -4.16
N SER A 225 -14.89 8.73 -4.05
CA SER A 225 -15.35 7.95 -2.88
C SER A 225 -14.58 6.62 -2.76
N GLY A 226 -14.21 6.24 -1.55
CA GLY A 226 -13.47 5.01 -1.27
C GLY A 226 -11.95 5.15 -1.44
N THR A 227 -11.45 6.36 -1.73
CA THR A 227 -10.04 6.70 -1.59
C THR A 227 -9.75 7.26 -0.20
N VAL A 228 -8.54 7.05 0.28
CA VAL A 228 -8.04 7.59 1.55
C VAL A 228 -6.59 8.07 1.36
N PRO A 229 -6.17 9.16 2.02
CA PRO A 229 -4.76 9.55 1.98
C PRO A 229 -3.91 8.53 2.76
N VAL A 230 -2.77 8.17 2.20
CA VAL A 230 -1.68 7.48 2.88
C VAL A 230 -0.59 8.51 3.14
N ILE A 231 -0.43 8.88 4.40
CA ILE A 231 0.38 10.02 4.80
C ILE A 231 1.85 9.59 4.88
N ASN A 232 2.67 9.98 3.90
CA ASN A 232 4.11 9.75 3.94
C ASN A 232 4.82 10.96 4.55
N PHE A 233 5.06 10.93 5.85
CA PHE A 233 5.67 12.05 6.55
C PHE A 233 7.09 12.40 6.07
N ALA A 234 7.84 11.42 5.56
CA ALA A 234 9.15 11.71 4.98
C ALA A 234 9.05 12.51 3.68
N HIS A 235 8.03 12.25 2.86
CA HIS A 235 7.79 13.01 1.64
C HIS A 235 7.26 14.42 1.96
N ILE A 236 6.31 14.54 2.89
CA ILE A 236 5.78 15.83 3.33
C ILE A 236 6.89 16.71 3.89
N LYS A 237 7.76 16.17 4.75
CA LYS A 237 8.93 16.91 5.29
C LYS A 237 9.86 17.40 4.18
N ALA A 238 9.99 16.65 3.07
CA ALA A 238 10.87 17.02 1.98
C ALA A 238 10.35 18.18 1.13
N GLU A 239 9.04 18.43 1.12
CA GLU A 239 8.39 19.53 0.39
C GLU A 239 8.65 20.93 1.02
N GLU A 240 9.11 21.01 2.27
CA GLU A 240 9.34 22.24 3.02
C GLU A 240 8.10 23.11 3.32
N GLU A 241 6.95 22.82 2.74
CA GLU A 241 5.71 23.53 2.98
C GLU A 241 5.19 23.26 4.40
N TYR A 242 5.38 22.03 4.87
CA TYR A 242 5.02 21.58 6.20
C TYR A 242 6.28 21.27 7.02
N PRO A 243 6.63 22.09 8.01
CA PRO A 243 7.92 22.00 8.70
C PRO A 243 8.11 20.70 9.48
N LEU A 244 7.05 20.12 10.06
CA LEU A 244 7.10 18.91 10.90
C LEU A 244 8.22 18.97 11.95
N GLU A 245 8.26 20.07 12.71
CA GLU A 245 9.28 20.33 13.73
C GLU A 245 8.79 19.99 15.14
N ASP A 246 7.47 19.98 15.36
CA ASP A 246 6.86 19.69 16.64
C ASP A 246 5.52 18.93 16.49
N GLU A 247 4.88 18.63 17.62
CA GLU A 247 3.61 17.92 17.67
C GLU A 247 2.46 18.65 16.95
N GLU A 248 2.44 19.96 17.00
CA GLU A 248 1.35 20.79 16.43
C GLU A 248 1.36 20.68 14.91
N ASP A 249 2.54 20.62 14.30
CA ASP A 249 2.71 20.40 12.86
C ASP A 249 2.12 19.05 12.41
N PHE A 250 2.34 17.99 13.20
CA PHE A 250 1.72 16.70 12.92
C PHE A 250 0.19 16.75 13.08
N ALA A 251 -0.29 17.44 14.12
CA ALA A 251 -1.73 17.60 14.36
C ALA A 251 -2.43 18.30 13.18
N GLU A 252 -1.81 19.28 12.56
CA GLU A 252 -2.32 19.97 11.37
C GLU A 252 -2.55 18.99 10.21
N ILE A 253 -1.58 18.14 9.90
CA ILE A 253 -1.70 17.13 8.85
C ILE A 253 -2.84 16.15 9.14
N PHE A 254 -2.98 15.67 10.38
CA PHE A 254 -4.08 14.79 10.76
C PHE A 254 -5.44 15.48 10.61
N GLU A 255 -5.57 16.74 10.99
CA GLU A 255 -6.83 17.48 10.85
C GLU A 255 -7.20 17.70 9.37
N MET A 256 -6.22 17.99 8.49
CA MET A 256 -6.43 18.07 7.04
C MET A 256 -6.95 16.74 6.46
N CYS A 257 -6.43 15.61 6.93
CA CYS A 257 -6.78 14.28 6.44
C CYS A 257 -8.09 13.72 7.04
N LYS A 258 -8.55 14.26 8.18
CA LYS A 258 -9.63 13.70 9.02
C LYS A 258 -10.94 13.43 8.29
N LYS A 259 -11.36 14.31 7.39
CA LYS A 259 -12.60 14.17 6.63
C LYS A 259 -12.61 12.97 5.67
N PHE A 260 -11.42 12.41 5.35
CA PHE A 260 -11.26 11.27 4.44
C PHE A 260 -11.05 9.95 5.18
N VAL A 261 -10.84 9.99 6.49
CA VAL A 261 -10.52 8.83 7.32
C VAL A 261 -11.73 8.48 8.17
N SER A 262 -12.33 7.31 7.93
CA SER A 262 -13.50 6.84 8.69
C SER A 262 -13.12 6.08 9.96
N ASP A 263 -12.09 5.24 9.89
CA ASP A 263 -11.81 4.27 10.96
C ASP A 263 -10.37 4.30 11.45
N GLU A 264 -9.41 4.49 10.54
CA GLU A 264 -7.99 4.36 10.83
C GLU A 264 -7.15 5.16 9.83
N TYR A 265 -6.17 5.89 10.34
CA TYR A 265 -5.15 6.53 9.52
C TYR A 265 -4.12 5.50 9.06
N TYR A 266 -3.67 5.65 7.83
CA TYR A 266 -2.56 4.88 7.30
C TYR A 266 -1.39 5.82 7.03
N ILE A 267 -0.28 5.60 7.71
CA ILE A 267 0.90 6.45 7.58
C ILE A 267 2.14 5.63 7.25
N THR A 268 3.05 6.22 6.51
CA THR A 268 4.39 5.71 6.31
C THR A 268 5.40 6.65 6.95
N PHE A 269 6.44 6.08 7.56
CA PHE A 269 7.44 6.84 8.29
C PHE A 269 8.86 6.31 8.06
N SER A 270 9.78 7.24 7.85
CA SER A 270 11.23 6.98 7.82
C SER A 270 11.98 8.26 8.14
N GLY A 271 13.28 8.17 8.35
CA GLY A 271 14.12 9.36 8.26
C GLY A 271 14.20 9.84 6.80
N VAL A 272 14.48 11.11 6.61
CA VAL A 272 14.61 11.72 5.28
C VAL A 272 15.82 12.66 5.24
N GLU A 273 16.53 12.64 4.13
CA GLU A 273 17.57 13.63 3.78
C GLU A 273 17.17 14.30 2.47
N LYS A 274 17.03 15.63 2.48
CA LYS A 274 16.78 16.40 1.27
C LYS A 274 18.03 16.39 0.39
N ARG A 275 17.85 16.20 -0.90
CA ARG A 275 18.86 16.28 -1.92
C ARG A 275 18.63 17.49 -2.83
N ARG A 276 19.60 17.77 -3.70
CA ARG A 276 19.44 18.82 -4.71
C ARG A 276 18.31 18.47 -5.68
N ARG A 277 17.53 19.46 -6.13
CA ARG A 277 16.40 19.37 -7.07
C ARG A 277 15.18 18.62 -6.49
N ASP A 278 14.85 18.91 -5.23
CA ASP A 278 13.68 18.34 -4.53
C ASP A 278 13.59 16.82 -4.49
N GLU A 279 14.68 16.12 -4.83
CA GLU A 279 14.80 14.71 -4.57
C GLU A 279 14.99 14.47 -3.06
N CYS A 280 14.24 13.56 -2.48
CA CYS A 280 14.47 13.07 -1.13
C CYS A 280 15.11 11.69 -1.14
N ARG A 281 15.86 11.40 -0.09
CA ARG A 281 16.37 10.07 0.20
C ARG A 281 15.85 9.61 1.53
N LEU A 282 15.13 8.48 1.52
CA LEU A 282 14.72 7.82 2.75
C LEU A 282 15.95 7.26 3.47
N THR A 283 16.03 7.53 4.76
CA THR A 283 17.13 7.11 5.63
C THR A 283 16.60 6.36 6.85
N PRO A 284 17.46 5.68 7.61
CA PRO A 284 17.07 5.20 8.93
C PRO A 284 16.56 6.37 9.80
N ILE A 285 15.53 6.09 10.60
CA ILE A 285 14.87 7.10 11.46
C ILE A 285 15.87 7.91 12.29
N LYS A 286 16.89 7.25 12.83
CA LYS A 286 17.94 7.91 13.64
C LYS A 286 18.86 8.87 12.87
N ARG A 287 18.77 8.95 11.55
CA ARG A 287 19.64 9.80 10.72
C ARG A 287 18.92 10.96 10.08
N GLY A 288 17.60 10.97 10.09
CA GLY A 288 16.81 12.03 9.50
C GLY A 288 16.51 13.15 10.49
N ASP A 289 16.08 14.30 9.95
CA ASP A 289 15.64 15.45 10.76
C ASP A 289 14.20 15.32 11.24
N LEU A 290 13.45 14.31 10.73
CA LEU A 290 12.08 14.05 11.12
C LEU A 290 12.05 13.25 12.43
N GLN A 291 11.45 13.82 13.47
CA GLN A 291 11.41 13.24 14.81
C GLN A 291 10.13 12.42 15.00
N PHE A 292 10.27 11.12 15.26
CA PHE A 292 9.11 10.25 15.48
C PHE A 292 8.45 10.52 16.83
N GLU A 293 9.19 11.03 17.80
CA GLU A 293 8.72 11.39 19.14
C GLU A 293 7.58 12.42 19.09
N ASP A 294 7.63 13.40 18.21
CA ASP A 294 6.62 14.46 18.09
C ASP A 294 5.30 13.90 17.55
N LEU A 295 5.36 13.02 16.57
CA LEU A 295 4.19 12.25 16.12
C LEU A 295 3.58 11.43 17.27
N VAL A 296 4.40 10.79 18.10
CA VAL A 296 3.91 9.98 19.23
C VAL A 296 3.14 10.82 20.24
N TYR A 297 3.57 12.06 20.52
CA TYR A 297 2.83 12.96 21.43
C TYR A 297 1.44 13.28 20.89
N HIS A 298 1.30 13.53 19.58
CA HIS A 298 0.01 13.70 18.95
C HIS A 298 -0.88 12.45 19.10
N LEU A 299 -0.34 11.27 18.77
CA LEU A 299 -1.10 10.01 18.80
C LEU A 299 -1.58 9.62 20.20
N ILE A 300 -0.83 9.96 21.24
CA ILE A 300 -1.23 9.69 22.63
C ILE A 300 -2.39 10.59 23.06
N LYS A 301 -2.43 11.83 22.59
CA LYS A 301 -3.48 12.80 22.95
C LYS A 301 -4.81 12.54 22.25
N THR A 302 -4.77 12.01 21.03
CA THR A 302 -5.96 11.88 20.17
C THR A 302 -6.64 10.51 20.24
N ASP A 303 -5.98 9.48 20.76
CA ASP A 303 -6.45 8.08 20.83
C ASP A 303 -6.97 7.54 19.48
N GLU A 304 -6.39 8.00 18.37
CA GLU A 304 -6.78 7.58 17.04
C GLU A 304 -6.28 6.18 16.69
N ASN A 305 -6.98 5.52 15.76
CA ASN A 305 -6.49 4.29 15.19
C ASN A 305 -5.52 4.59 14.06
N VAL A 306 -4.32 4.02 14.12
CA VAL A 306 -3.27 4.29 13.12
C VAL A 306 -2.48 3.05 12.79
N THR A 307 -2.32 2.77 11.50
CA THR A 307 -1.32 1.83 10.99
C THR A 307 -0.08 2.60 10.54
N ILE A 308 1.07 2.28 11.12
CA ILE A 308 2.36 2.92 10.86
C ILE A 308 3.30 1.94 10.18
N ILE A 309 3.66 2.23 8.94
CA ILE A 309 4.57 1.41 8.13
C ILE A 309 5.94 2.07 8.03
N SER A 310 6.96 1.32 8.37
CA SER A 310 8.35 1.75 8.15
C SER A 310 8.73 1.58 6.68
N THR A 311 8.95 2.71 5.99
CA THR A 311 9.53 2.77 4.64
C THR A 311 11.04 2.98 4.66
N SER A 312 11.63 2.97 5.83
CA SER A 312 13.07 3.06 6.05
C SER A 312 13.84 1.93 5.36
N PRO A 313 15.09 2.17 4.93
CA PRO A 313 15.97 1.11 4.46
C PRO A 313 16.22 -0.03 5.46
N LEU A 314 15.97 0.21 6.76
CA LEU A 314 16.10 -0.79 7.82
C LEU A 314 14.78 -1.52 8.13
N LYS A 315 13.69 -1.21 7.42
CA LYS A 315 12.39 -1.90 7.47
C LYS A 315 11.92 -2.23 8.89
N GLU A 316 11.86 -3.54 9.24
CA GLU A 316 11.40 -4.05 10.53
C GLU A 316 12.21 -3.51 11.72
N HIS A 317 13.49 -3.25 11.55
CA HIS A 317 14.31 -2.70 12.64
C HIS A 317 13.83 -1.31 13.06
N ASP A 318 13.51 -0.46 12.08
CA ASP A 318 12.96 0.86 12.38
C ASP A 318 11.49 0.78 12.79
N ALA A 319 10.69 -0.16 12.28
CA ALA A 319 9.34 -0.42 12.79
C ALA A 319 9.34 -0.82 14.27
N MET A 320 10.25 -1.71 14.67
CA MET A 320 10.46 -2.07 16.08
C MET A 320 10.94 -0.88 16.90
N TYR A 321 11.82 -0.06 16.35
CA TYR A 321 12.33 1.12 17.04
C TYR A 321 11.22 2.16 17.27
N MET A 322 10.37 2.42 16.29
CA MET A 322 9.18 3.28 16.44
C MET A 322 8.26 2.76 17.54
N ARG A 323 7.97 1.47 17.54
CA ARG A 323 7.17 0.85 18.58
C ARG A 323 7.78 1.05 19.99
N VAL A 324 9.07 0.86 20.15
CA VAL A 324 9.77 1.08 21.45
C VAL A 324 9.70 2.55 21.88
N ILE A 325 9.84 3.50 20.94
CA ILE A 325 9.68 4.93 21.25
C ILE A 325 8.26 5.18 21.75
N PHE A 326 7.26 4.70 21.03
CA PHE A 326 5.85 4.83 21.39
C PHE A 326 5.58 4.29 22.80
N GLU A 327 5.92 3.04 23.08
CA GLU A 327 5.71 2.39 24.38
C GLU A 327 6.39 3.16 25.53
N ARG A 328 7.59 3.67 25.29
CA ARG A 328 8.34 4.46 26.28
C ARG A 328 7.66 5.78 26.61
N ILE A 329 7.23 6.53 25.60
CA ILE A 329 6.58 7.83 25.79
C ILE A 329 5.21 7.64 26.41
N TYR A 330 4.42 6.70 25.90
CA TYR A 330 3.10 6.35 26.42
C TYR A 330 3.15 6.00 27.93
N SER A 331 4.06 5.11 28.32
CA SER A 331 4.24 4.75 29.74
C SER A 331 4.63 5.93 30.62
N ARG A 332 5.43 6.86 30.09
CA ARG A 332 5.84 8.07 30.80
C ARG A 332 4.67 9.05 30.98
N GLU A 333 3.84 9.25 29.96
CA GLU A 333 2.71 10.18 30.02
C GLU A 333 1.62 9.65 30.96
N ILE A 334 1.24 8.37 30.88
CA ILE A 334 0.32 7.76 31.85
C ILE A 334 0.85 7.90 33.30
N GLY A 335 2.14 7.67 33.52
CA GLY A 335 2.73 7.84 34.86
C GLY A 335 2.73 9.28 35.38
N LYS A 336 2.60 10.28 34.51
CA LYS A 336 2.41 11.69 34.90
C LYS A 336 0.94 11.98 35.24
N GLU A 337 -0.01 11.45 34.48
CA GLU A 337 -1.44 11.61 34.71
C GLU A 337 -1.84 11.02 36.07
N LEU A 338 -1.44 9.77 36.35
CA LEU A 338 -1.72 9.12 37.63
C LEU A 338 -1.19 9.92 38.83
N ARG A 339 -0.02 10.57 38.71
CA ARG A 339 0.54 11.41 39.80
C ARG A 339 -0.24 12.72 40.00
N ARG A 340 -0.85 13.27 38.94
CA ARG A 340 -1.68 14.48 39.03
C ARG A 340 -3.05 14.22 39.63
N GLU A 341 -3.57 13.00 39.50
CA GLU A 341 -4.84 12.59 40.11
C GLU A 341 -4.68 12.29 41.61
N ASP A 342 -3.46 11.96 42.05
CA ASP A 342 -3.13 11.71 43.47
C ASP A 342 -2.78 12.99 44.27
N GLU A 343 -2.61 14.15 43.60
CA GLU A 343 -2.39 15.50 44.22
C GLU A 343 -3.71 16.31 44.31
#